data_5287c2fe462208d9b8ac6872a1d1315d
#
_entry.id   5287c2fe462208d9b8ac6872a1d1315d
#
_cell.length_a   1.000
_cell.length_b   1.000
_cell.length_c   1.000
_cell.angle_alpha   90.00
_cell.angle_beta   90.00
_cell.angle_gamma   90.00
#
_symmetry.space_group_name_H-M   'P 1'
#
loop_
_entity.id
_entity.type
_entity.pdbx_description
1 polymer ?
#
loop_
_entity_poly.entity_id
_entity_poly.type
_entity_poly.pdbx_seq_one_letter_code
_entity_poly.pdbx_strand_id
1 'polypeptide(L)'
;IAQFPLEVRDKSKLLVLNNERISQDTFSNIASYLPGDSLLITNETRVVHARLLFQKTSGALIEIFCLEPLEPSNDIQLAFQQTHYSVWKCLVGNARRWKSDLLELEGEIDGEKISLSAQQMAKEDNTFNIRFQWTPSFMHFSQVLGYFGKIPLPPYISREASDNDTSRYLTVFA
;
A
#
# COMPACT_ATOMS: atom_id res chain seq x y z
N ILE A 1 11.75 -19.08 -3.53
CA ILE A 1 10.67 -18.14 -3.91
C ILE A 1 11.28 -17.11 -4.83
N ALA A 2 10.62 -16.81 -5.96
CA ALA A 2 11.09 -15.82 -6.91
C ALA A 2 11.07 -14.42 -6.26
N GLN A 3 12.17 -13.68 -6.43
CA GLN A 3 12.31 -12.31 -5.90
C GLN A 3 11.79 -11.26 -6.89
N PHE A 4 11.63 -11.62 -8.15
CA PHE A 4 11.12 -10.76 -9.21
C PHE A 4 9.97 -11.44 -9.94
N PRO A 5 8.94 -10.67 -10.36
CA PRO A 5 7.89 -11.19 -11.22
C PRO A 5 8.43 -11.55 -12.60
N LEU A 6 7.74 -12.44 -13.31
CA LEU A 6 8.03 -12.69 -14.71
C LEU A 6 7.79 -11.43 -15.54
N GLU A 7 8.61 -11.21 -16.56
CA GLU A 7 8.47 -10.07 -17.47
C GLU A 7 7.08 -10.07 -18.15
N VAL A 8 6.63 -11.22 -18.61
CA VAL A 8 5.29 -11.45 -19.14
C VAL A 8 4.50 -12.30 -18.13
N ARG A 9 3.48 -11.71 -17.53
CA ARG A 9 2.71 -12.27 -16.41
C ARG A 9 2.02 -13.59 -16.78
N ASP A 10 1.45 -13.65 -17.98
CA ASP A 10 0.69 -14.80 -18.48
C ASP A 10 1.56 -16.03 -18.74
N LYS A 11 2.89 -15.88 -18.75
CA LYS A 11 3.85 -16.99 -18.81
C LYS A 11 4.10 -17.67 -17.45
N SER A 12 3.37 -17.26 -16.40
CA SER A 12 3.43 -17.95 -15.10
C SER A 12 2.96 -19.39 -15.23
N LYS A 13 3.51 -20.26 -14.38
CA LYS A 13 3.10 -21.67 -14.33
C LYS A 13 1.68 -21.79 -13.81
N LEU A 14 0.89 -22.61 -14.49
CA LEU A 14 -0.45 -23.03 -14.09
C LEU A 14 -0.36 -24.48 -13.59
N LEU A 15 -0.83 -24.71 -12.36
CA LEU A 15 -1.04 -26.05 -11.84
C LEU A 15 -2.51 -26.43 -12.04
N VAL A 16 -2.76 -27.50 -12.77
CA VAL A 16 -4.11 -27.97 -13.08
C VAL A 16 -4.35 -29.28 -12.36
N LEU A 17 -5.41 -29.33 -11.55
CA LEU A 17 -5.93 -30.54 -10.93
C LEU A 17 -7.26 -30.92 -11.62
N ASN A 18 -7.26 -32.06 -12.31
CA ASN A 18 -8.47 -32.57 -12.96
C ASN A 18 -8.60 -34.08 -12.65
N ASN A 19 -9.71 -34.48 -12.01
CA ASN A 19 -9.99 -35.88 -11.64
C ASN A 19 -8.77 -36.57 -10.99
N GLU A 20 -8.21 -35.97 -9.93
CA GLU A 20 -7.05 -36.44 -9.17
C GLU A 20 -5.72 -36.48 -9.96
N ARG A 21 -5.71 -36.06 -11.22
CA ARG A 21 -4.48 -35.93 -11.98
C ARG A 21 -3.98 -34.49 -11.92
N ILE A 22 -2.72 -34.37 -11.55
CA ILE A 22 -2.01 -33.08 -11.52
C ILE A 22 -1.20 -32.94 -12.79
N SER A 23 -1.34 -31.82 -13.49
CA SER A 23 -0.54 -31.45 -14.65
C SER A 23 -0.07 -30.00 -14.55
N GLN A 24 0.90 -29.63 -15.33
CA GLN A 24 1.42 -28.27 -15.42
C GLN A 24 1.20 -27.72 -16.81
N ASP A 25 0.85 -26.45 -16.85
CA ASP A 25 0.74 -25.66 -18.08
C ASP A 25 1.18 -24.21 -17.82
N THR A 26 0.97 -23.34 -18.78
CA THR A 26 1.18 -21.89 -18.68
C THR A 26 -0.15 -21.19 -18.47
N PHE A 27 -0.17 -20.15 -17.64
CA PHE A 27 -1.40 -19.42 -17.30
C PHE A 27 -2.12 -18.85 -18.53
N SER A 28 -1.40 -18.48 -19.59
CA SER A 28 -1.99 -18.05 -20.86
C SER A 28 -2.96 -19.07 -21.48
N ASN A 29 -2.87 -20.34 -21.09
CA ASN A 29 -3.72 -21.43 -21.59
C ASN A 29 -4.95 -21.68 -20.69
N ILE A 30 -5.18 -20.86 -19.66
CA ILE A 30 -6.23 -21.08 -18.66
C ILE A 30 -7.62 -21.24 -19.29
N ALA A 31 -7.90 -20.53 -20.38
CA ALA A 31 -9.18 -20.58 -21.07
C ALA A 31 -9.52 -22.00 -21.58
N SER A 32 -8.51 -22.83 -21.91
CA SER A 32 -8.72 -24.20 -22.40
C SER A 32 -9.18 -25.17 -21.30
N TYR A 33 -9.06 -24.78 -20.04
CA TYR A 33 -9.48 -25.54 -18.87
C TYR A 33 -10.84 -25.14 -18.31
N LEU A 34 -11.42 -24.06 -18.85
CA LEU A 34 -12.71 -23.54 -18.40
C LEU A 34 -13.83 -23.99 -19.34
N PRO A 35 -15.01 -24.34 -18.83
CA PRO A 35 -16.19 -24.57 -19.69
C PRO A 35 -16.49 -23.35 -20.56
N GLY A 36 -17.01 -23.56 -21.77
CA GLY A 36 -17.22 -22.49 -22.75
C GLY A 36 -18.27 -21.44 -22.36
N ASP A 37 -19.08 -21.72 -21.35
CA ASP A 37 -20.11 -20.84 -20.77
C ASP A 37 -19.72 -20.24 -19.43
N SER A 38 -18.43 -20.29 -19.06
CA SER A 38 -17.91 -19.75 -17.82
C SER A 38 -17.94 -18.22 -17.79
N LEU A 39 -18.46 -17.64 -16.69
CA LEU A 39 -18.32 -16.23 -16.36
C LEU A 39 -17.15 -16.05 -15.37
N LEU A 40 -16.15 -15.28 -15.75
CA LEU A 40 -15.02 -14.93 -14.87
C LEU A 40 -15.29 -13.58 -14.21
N ILE A 41 -15.30 -13.59 -12.87
CA ILE A 41 -15.39 -12.36 -12.07
C ILE A 41 -13.99 -12.11 -11.49
N THR A 42 -13.43 -10.94 -11.80
CA THR A 42 -12.09 -10.54 -11.33
C THR A 42 -12.18 -9.34 -10.39
N ASN A 43 -11.23 -9.23 -9.47
CA ASN A 43 -11.10 -8.08 -8.61
C ASN A 43 -10.10 -7.09 -9.24
N GLU A 44 -10.54 -5.86 -9.51
CA GLU A 44 -9.71 -4.76 -10.05
C GLU A 44 -9.41 -3.69 -8.99
N THR A 45 -9.63 -3.99 -7.72
CA THR A 45 -9.34 -3.06 -6.62
C THR A 45 -7.85 -2.69 -6.63
N ARG A 46 -7.56 -1.39 -6.53
CA ARG A 46 -6.18 -0.91 -6.44
C ARG A 46 -5.73 -0.85 -4.99
N VAL A 47 -4.55 -1.41 -4.71
CA VAL A 47 -3.92 -1.27 -3.40
C VAL A 47 -3.31 0.13 -3.29
N VAL A 48 -3.61 0.82 -2.19
CA VAL A 48 -3.07 2.15 -1.89
C VAL A 48 -1.68 2.01 -1.25
N HIS A 49 -0.80 2.98 -1.48
CA HIS A 49 0.53 3.08 -0.85
C HIS A 49 0.39 3.47 0.63
N ALA A 50 -0.26 2.63 1.41
CA ALA A 50 -0.65 2.93 2.80
C ALA A 50 0.51 2.87 3.80
N ARG A 51 1.74 2.63 3.35
CA ARG A 51 2.96 2.51 4.17
C ARG A 51 3.82 3.76 4.04
N LEU A 52 3.98 4.49 5.13
CA LEU A 52 4.78 5.71 5.22
C LEU A 52 6.03 5.45 6.06
N LEU A 53 7.18 5.92 5.60
CA LEU A 53 8.47 5.79 6.30
C LEU A 53 8.99 7.17 6.68
N PHE A 54 8.98 7.47 7.97
CA PHE A 54 9.52 8.69 8.53
C PHE A 54 10.91 8.45 9.13
N GLN A 55 11.84 9.35 8.85
CA GLN A 55 13.16 9.32 9.47
C GLN A 55 13.29 10.45 10.46
N LYS A 56 13.52 10.10 11.73
CA LYS A 56 13.79 11.10 12.78
C LYS A 56 15.19 11.70 12.62
N THR A 57 15.42 12.87 13.20
CA THR A 57 16.75 13.51 13.27
C THR A 57 17.79 12.61 13.94
N SER A 58 17.38 11.70 14.83
CA SER A 58 18.25 10.69 15.44
C SER A 58 18.63 9.54 14.51
N GLY A 59 18.16 9.53 13.24
CA GLY A 59 18.33 8.45 12.29
C GLY A 59 17.35 7.28 12.46
N ALA A 60 16.52 7.28 13.49
CA ALA A 60 15.54 6.21 13.70
C ALA A 60 14.43 6.25 12.64
N LEU A 61 14.17 5.11 11.99
CA LEU A 61 13.05 4.94 11.06
C LEU A 61 11.80 4.54 11.84
N ILE A 62 10.73 5.29 11.60
CA ILE A 62 9.38 5.01 12.09
C ILE A 62 8.53 4.66 10.86
N GLU A 63 7.93 3.48 10.90
CA GLU A 63 7.03 3.02 9.86
C GLU A 63 5.60 3.17 10.32
N ILE A 64 4.76 3.81 9.50
CA ILE A 64 3.32 3.97 9.77
C ILE A 64 2.56 3.29 8.64
N PHE A 65 1.69 2.34 8.99
CA PHE A 65 0.83 1.65 8.05
C PHE A 65 -0.63 1.98 8.36
N CYS A 66 -1.29 2.70 7.44
CA CYS A 66 -2.70 3.09 7.56
C CYS A 66 -3.60 1.87 7.39
N LEU A 67 -4.53 1.64 8.32
CA LEU A 67 -5.50 0.54 8.31
C LEU A 67 -6.89 1.03 7.90
N GLU A 68 -7.45 1.91 8.71
CA GLU A 68 -8.82 2.42 8.53
C GLU A 68 -8.91 3.91 8.91
N PRO A 69 -9.71 4.72 8.19
CA PRO A 69 -9.92 6.12 8.52
C PRO A 69 -10.84 6.28 9.73
N LEU A 70 -10.61 7.34 10.52
CA LEU A 70 -11.39 7.69 11.69
C LEU A 70 -12.07 9.06 11.54
N GLU A 71 -11.30 10.09 11.14
CA GLU A 71 -11.76 11.47 11.01
C GLU A 71 -11.24 12.13 9.72
N PRO A 72 -11.96 13.08 9.17
CA PRO A 72 -13.31 13.55 9.53
C PRO A 72 -14.42 12.59 9.10
N SER A 73 -14.08 11.49 8.44
CA SER A 73 -15.01 10.45 8.00
C SER A 73 -14.36 9.07 8.10
N ASN A 74 -15.13 8.08 8.50
CA ASN A 74 -14.75 6.67 8.47
C ASN A 74 -15.00 5.99 7.10
N ASP A 75 -15.60 6.71 6.15
CA ASP A 75 -15.68 6.26 4.76
C ASP A 75 -14.34 6.46 4.07
N ILE A 76 -13.80 5.38 3.49
CA ILE A 76 -12.46 5.37 2.90
C ILE A 76 -12.35 6.30 1.68
N GLN A 77 -13.41 6.43 0.88
CA GLN A 77 -13.40 7.29 -0.30
C GLN A 77 -13.40 8.77 0.10
N LEU A 78 -14.23 9.13 1.11
CA LEU A 78 -14.26 10.48 1.66
C LEU A 78 -12.96 10.84 2.39
N ALA A 79 -12.36 9.89 3.11
CA ALA A 79 -11.07 10.10 3.76
C ALA A 79 -9.94 10.36 2.75
N PHE A 80 -9.92 9.65 1.62
CA PHE A 80 -8.95 9.88 0.56
C PHE A 80 -9.10 11.22 -0.16
N GLN A 81 -10.29 11.81 -0.16
CA GLN A 81 -10.59 13.11 -0.76
C GLN A 81 -10.30 14.29 0.18
N GLN A 82 -9.94 14.04 1.44
CA GLN A 82 -9.57 15.13 2.37
C GLN A 82 -8.38 15.91 1.85
N THR A 83 -8.39 17.23 2.12
CA THR A 83 -7.37 18.17 1.60
C THR A 83 -6.55 18.85 2.68
N HIS A 84 -6.93 18.72 3.96
CA HIS A 84 -6.24 19.40 5.06
C HIS A 84 -5.66 18.45 6.10
N TYR A 85 -6.46 17.50 6.57
CA TYR A 85 -6.04 16.51 7.52
C TYR A 85 -6.89 15.25 7.40
N SER A 86 -6.36 14.16 7.92
CA SER A 86 -7.11 12.93 8.12
C SER A 86 -6.54 12.18 9.33
N VAL A 87 -7.41 11.58 10.13
CA VAL A 87 -7.00 10.73 11.26
C VAL A 87 -7.26 9.27 10.87
N TRP A 88 -6.25 8.46 11.05
CA TRP A 88 -6.29 7.05 10.69
C TRP A 88 -5.86 6.19 11.86
N LYS A 89 -6.49 5.04 12.00
CA LYS A 89 -5.97 3.94 12.80
C LYS A 89 -4.85 3.26 12.03
N CYS A 90 -3.70 3.10 12.68
CA CYS A 90 -2.46 2.67 12.03
C CYS A 90 -1.73 1.61 12.86
N LEU A 91 -0.96 0.77 12.18
CA LEU A 91 0.14 0.04 12.81
C LEU A 91 1.41 0.90 12.75
N VAL A 92 2.22 0.82 13.80
CA VAL A 92 3.49 1.58 13.85
C VAL A 92 4.65 0.64 14.13
N GLY A 93 5.54 0.53 13.14
CA GLY A 93 6.83 -0.13 13.30
C GLY A 93 7.81 0.76 14.05
N ASN A 94 8.61 0.15 14.94
CA ASN A 94 9.54 0.86 15.83
C ASN A 94 8.87 1.90 16.75
N ALA A 95 7.60 1.70 17.11
CA ALA A 95 6.81 2.64 17.93
C ALA A 95 7.53 3.07 19.23
N ARG A 96 8.34 2.20 19.84
CA ARG A 96 9.12 2.52 21.05
C ARG A 96 10.11 3.66 20.85
N ARG A 97 10.53 3.94 19.61
CA ARG A 97 11.42 5.04 19.25
C ARG A 97 10.70 6.34 18.92
N TRP A 98 9.36 6.26 18.80
CA TRP A 98 8.50 7.44 18.58
C TRP A 98 7.90 7.92 19.89
N LYS A 99 8.45 8.98 20.44
CA LYS A 99 8.04 9.56 21.74
C LYS A 99 7.11 10.76 21.55
N SER A 100 6.06 10.64 20.77
CA SER A 100 5.08 11.71 20.48
C SER A 100 5.63 12.95 19.77
N ASP A 101 6.87 12.91 19.25
CA ASP A 101 7.40 13.99 18.42
C ASP A 101 6.57 14.07 17.11
N LEU A 102 6.43 15.27 16.56
CA LEU A 102 5.91 15.42 15.20
C LEU A 102 6.87 14.76 14.22
N LEU A 103 6.36 13.90 13.35
CA LEU A 103 7.14 13.33 12.25
C LEU A 103 6.81 14.09 10.98
N GLU A 104 7.82 14.35 10.16
CA GLU A 104 7.65 15.12 8.92
C GLU A 104 8.35 14.43 7.75
N LEU A 105 7.71 14.50 6.59
CA LEU A 105 8.27 14.20 5.28
C LEU A 105 8.17 15.46 4.43
N GLU A 106 9.22 15.74 3.70
CA GLU A 106 9.26 16.85 2.74
C GLU A 106 9.57 16.30 1.35
N GLY A 107 9.05 16.96 0.34
CA GLY A 107 9.29 16.63 -1.05
C GLY A 107 8.96 17.81 -1.96
N GLU A 108 9.06 17.59 -3.27
CA GLU A 108 8.80 18.60 -4.29
C GLU A 108 8.13 17.92 -5.50
N ILE A 109 7.04 18.50 -6.00
CA ILE A 109 6.39 18.12 -7.25
C ILE A 109 6.25 19.36 -8.13
N ASP A 110 6.77 19.30 -9.34
CA ASP A 110 6.69 20.36 -10.33
C ASP A 110 7.16 21.75 -9.80
N GLY A 111 8.16 21.76 -8.91
CA GLY A 111 8.70 22.97 -8.29
C GLY A 111 7.93 23.44 -7.05
N GLU A 112 6.83 22.79 -6.67
CA GLU A 112 6.09 23.09 -5.44
C GLU A 112 6.52 22.19 -4.29
N LYS A 113 6.78 22.79 -3.13
CA LYS A 113 7.12 22.05 -1.91
C LYS A 113 5.90 21.34 -1.35
N ILE A 114 6.07 20.07 -1.04
CA ILE A 114 5.07 19.24 -0.39
C ILE A 114 5.60 18.84 0.98
N SER A 115 4.75 18.89 1.99
CA SER A 115 5.06 18.34 3.31
C SER A 115 3.93 17.44 3.80
N LEU A 116 4.28 16.40 4.54
CA LEU A 116 3.36 15.54 5.27
C LEU A 116 3.84 15.39 6.68
N SER A 117 3.01 15.76 7.65
CA SER A 117 3.26 15.56 9.07
C SER A 117 2.37 14.46 9.64
N ALA A 118 2.90 13.73 10.64
CA ALA A 118 2.19 12.71 11.38
C ALA A 118 2.32 12.95 12.88
N GLN A 119 1.19 13.00 13.58
CA GLN A 119 1.09 13.19 15.02
C GLN A 119 0.31 12.04 15.65
N GLN A 120 0.88 11.44 16.70
CA GLN A 120 0.20 10.42 17.48
C GLN A 120 -0.86 11.10 18.38
N MET A 121 -2.12 10.67 18.24
CA MET A 121 -3.27 11.20 19.02
C MET A 121 -3.59 10.27 20.20
N ALA A 122 -3.70 8.97 19.94
CA ALA A 122 -4.01 7.96 20.93
C ALA A 122 -3.32 6.64 20.59
N LYS A 123 -3.24 5.77 21.58
CA LYS A 123 -2.80 4.39 21.42
C LYS A 123 -3.88 3.46 21.94
N GLU A 124 -4.25 2.47 21.13
CA GLU A 124 -5.24 1.45 21.46
C GLU A 124 -4.60 0.07 21.20
N ASP A 125 -4.30 -0.66 22.26
CA ASP A 125 -3.63 -1.98 22.17
C ASP A 125 -2.36 -1.94 21.31
N ASN A 126 -2.43 -2.53 20.13
CA ASN A 126 -1.33 -2.61 19.16
C ASN A 126 -1.46 -1.57 18.02
N THR A 127 -2.48 -0.73 18.05
CA THR A 127 -2.74 0.28 17.03
C THR A 127 -2.60 1.69 17.58
N PHE A 128 -2.48 2.66 16.68
CA PHE A 128 -2.32 4.07 17.01
C PHE A 128 -3.26 4.90 16.17
N ASN A 129 -3.92 5.88 16.79
CA ASN A 129 -4.69 6.87 16.06
C ASN A 129 -3.74 8.02 15.71
N ILE A 130 -3.51 8.21 14.41
CA ILE A 130 -2.52 9.14 13.88
C ILE A 130 -3.22 10.19 13.05
N ARG A 131 -2.95 11.46 13.37
CA ARG A 131 -3.38 12.62 12.59
C ARG A 131 -2.31 12.93 11.56
N PHE A 132 -2.70 12.91 10.28
CA PHE A 132 -1.90 13.38 9.17
C PHE A 132 -2.35 14.78 8.77
N GLN A 133 -1.40 15.68 8.51
CA GLN A 133 -1.62 16.98 7.91
C GLN A 133 -0.59 17.21 6.82
N TRP A 134 -0.96 17.91 5.76
CA TRP A 134 -0.10 18.13 4.62
C TRP A 134 -0.29 19.51 3.99
N THR A 135 0.69 19.90 3.23
CA THR A 135 0.65 21.04 2.33
C THR A 135 1.16 20.62 0.96
N PRO A 136 0.66 21.22 -0.14
CA PRO A 136 -0.39 22.24 -0.21
C PRO A 136 -1.79 21.65 -0.03
N SER A 137 -2.73 22.49 0.41
CA SER A 137 -4.11 22.09 0.75
C SER A 137 -5.00 21.78 -0.46
N PHE A 138 -4.53 21.92 -1.68
CA PHE A 138 -5.26 21.47 -2.86
C PHE A 138 -5.07 19.98 -3.15
N MET A 139 -4.07 19.33 -2.54
CA MET A 139 -3.84 17.90 -2.70
C MET A 139 -4.79 17.07 -1.86
N HIS A 140 -5.36 16.04 -2.46
CA HIS A 140 -6.10 15.02 -1.74
C HIS A 140 -5.17 14.07 -0.99
N PHE A 141 -5.62 13.48 0.12
CA PHE A 141 -4.83 12.53 0.89
C PHE A 141 -4.35 11.34 0.07
N SER A 142 -5.16 10.86 -0.88
CA SER A 142 -4.75 9.81 -1.82
C SER A 142 -3.53 10.16 -2.67
N GLN A 143 -3.40 11.43 -3.08
CA GLN A 143 -2.26 11.92 -3.84
C GLN A 143 -1.01 12.02 -2.95
N VAL A 144 -1.19 12.49 -1.71
CA VAL A 144 -0.12 12.55 -0.69
C VAL A 144 0.42 11.15 -0.39
N LEU A 145 -0.48 10.17 -0.18
CA LEU A 145 -0.09 8.77 -0.02
C LEU A 145 0.58 8.21 -1.29
N GLY A 146 0.12 8.59 -2.47
CA GLY A 146 0.73 8.20 -3.73
C GLY A 146 2.18 8.68 -3.86
N TYR A 147 2.48 9.87 -3.32
CA TYR A 147 3.80 10.48 -3.38
C TYR A 147 4.75 9.95 -2.30
N PHE A 148 4.36 9.99 -1.03
CA PHE A 148 5.22 9.61 0.09
C PHE A 148 5.15 8.13 0.44
N GLY A 149 4.05 7.47 0.09
CA GLY A 149 3.80 6.09 0.45
C GLY A 149 4.71 5.11 -0.29
N LYS A 150 5.03 4.03 0.39
CA LYS A 150 5.78 2.92 -0.17
C LYS A 150 4.86 1.72 -0.39
N ILE A 151 5.17 0.94 -1.40
CA ILE A 151 4.47 -0.31 -1.68
C ILE A 151 4.92 -1.34 -0.65
N PRO A 152 3.99 -1.95 0.10
CA PRO A 152 4.34 -3.08 0.95
C PRO A 152 4.60 -4.30 0.05
N LEU A 153 5.86 -4.64 -0.17
CA LEU A 153 6.17 -5.93 -0.78
C LEU A 153 5.83 -7.06 0.20
N PRO A 154 5.39 -8.22 -0.30
CA PRO A 154 5.19 -9.40 0.55
C PRO A 154 6.44 -9.74 1.38
N PRO A 155 6.31 -10.22 2.63
CA PRO A 155 7.44 -10.38 3.55
C PRO A 155 8.50 -11.39 3.09
N TYR A 156 8.17 -12.24 2.13
CA TYR A 156 9.12 -13.18 1.53
C TYR A 156 9.98 -12.59 0.41
N ILE A 157 9.73 -11.34 0.01
CA ILE A 157 10.55 -10.59 -0.93
C ILE A 157 11.51 -9.72 -0.15
N SER A 158 12.80 -10.05 -0.19
CA SER A 158 13.84 -9.43 0.67
C SER A 158 14.57 -8.25 0.01
N ARG A 159 14.04 -7.72 -1.10
CA ARG A 159 14.59 -6.55 -1.79
C ARG A 159 13.75 -5.29 -1.57
N GLU A 160 14.32 -4.15 -1.86
CA GLU A 160 13.57 -2.90 -1.91
C GLU A 160 12.57 -2.89 -3.08
N ALA A 161 11.47 -2.18 -2.89
CA ALA A 161 10.49 -1.96 -3.94
C ALA A 161 11.08 -1.06 -5.04
N SER A 162 10.78 -1.40 -6.28
CA SER A 162 11.11 -0.61 -7.48
C SER A 162 9.84 -0.04 -8.11
N ASP A 163 9.98 0.95 -8.99
CA ASP A 163 8.84 1.57 -9.69
C ASP A 163 8.00 0.54 -10.47
N ASN A 164 8.64 -0.50 -11.00
CA ASN A 164 7.97 -1.60 -11.68
C ASN A 164 7.04 -2.41 -10.76
N ASP A 165 7.30 -2.42 -9.46
CA ASP A 165 6.48 -3.15 -8.50
C ASP A 165 5.10 -2.50 -8.31
N THR A 166 4.97 -1.20 -8.54
CA THR A 166 3.70 -0.46 -8.50
C THR A 166 2.67 -1.10 -9.42
N SER A 167 3.05 -1.39 -10.66
CA SER A 167 2.17 -2.04 -11.63
C SER A 167 2.03 -3.55 -11.42
N ARG A 168 2.97 -4.18 -10.72
CA ARG A 168 3.05 -5.64 -10.61
C ARG A 168 2.41 -6.19 -9.34
N TYR A 169 2.46 -5.44 -8.23
CA TYR A 169 1.97 -5.90 -6.92
C TYR A 169 0.73 -5.15 -6.43
N LEU A 170 0.42 -3.95 -6.96
CA LEU A 170 -0.75 -3.18 -6.52
C LEU A 170 -2.10 -3.60 -7.12
N THR A 171 -2.10 -4.43 -8.16
CA THR A 171 -3.34 -4.80 -8.87
C THR A 171 -3.83 -6.21 -8.55
N VAL A 172 -3.15 -6.98 -7.70
CA VAL A 172 -3.40 -8.43 -7.59
C VAL A 172 -3.83 -8.88 -6.20
N PHE A 173 -3.60 -8.09 -5.17
CA PHE A 173 -3.86 -8.50 -3.78
C PHE A 173 -4.56 -7.36 -3.02
N ALA A 174 -5.78 -7.06 -3.42
CA ALA A 174 -6.68 -6.28 -2.60
C ALA A 174 -7.63 -7.21 -1.86
#